data_8c986aa0da186bb30eb1decb7320d24c
#
_entry.id   8c986aa0da186bb30eb1decb7320d24c
#
_cell.length_a   1.000
_cell.length_b   1.000
_cell.length_c   1.000
_cell.angle_alpha   90.00
_cell.angle_beta   90.00
_cell.angle_gamma   90.00
#
_symmetry.space_group_name_H-M   'P 1'
#
loop_
_entity.id
_entity.type
_entity.pdbx_description
1 polymer ?
#
loop_
_entity_poly.entity_id
_entity_poly.type
_entity_poly.pdbx_seq_one_letter_code
_entity_poly.pdbx_strand_id
1 'polypeptide(L)'
;MRFGLGLFAISILLILFSTDLIAQMPGRSIKNNSHRLTRFRGPNLKFPEYKRYSFAGVSINSMNYFGDLSPASNISSTDLNYSRPGFTLSYGRKYGPNYWWRISYSWGTLRGDDFDSADPNNEVAQYRYIRNLHFRNRISELAFTFHLDLLENPYTYLRRPGWTPYIFLGVALFHHNPKARVPESDVQTGYQFENAGEWVSLQPLGTEGQNTGLYNNKPYRRIQPAIPFGLGVTKRIADQWDISLEIGLRYLFFDYIDDVSGGYVDLGLFDDPMARAMSDRSQEITGGARAKPRDFTIIEGITSKHTYVGADGRSYTVYHGYGSDLHSSNIRGNINDRDIYIITSLKLSRIVKPYQKTRRFR
;
A
#
# COMPACT_ATOMS: atom_id res chain seq x y z
N MET A 1 -16.70 -0.66 -12.88
CA MET A 1 -16.50 -2.11 -12.67
C MET A 1 -15.85 -2.48 -11.33
N ARG A 2 -15.53 -1.53 -10.45
CA ARG A 2 -14.80 -1.69 -9.17
C ARG A 2 -15.66 -1.96 -7.92
N PHE A 3 -16.96 -1.79 -7.99
CA PHE A 3 -17.88 -2.19 -6.91
C PHE A 3 -17.98 -3.71 -6.71
N GLY A 4 -17.58 -4.52 -7.71
CA GLY A 4 -17.65 -5.96 -7.66
C GLY A 4 -16.59 -6.64 -6.78
N LEU A 5 -15.38 -6.08 -6.67
CA LEU A 5 -14.30 -6.73 -5.90
C LEU A 5 -14.49 -6.59 -4.39
N GLY A 6 -14.98 -5.44 -3.94
CA GLY A 6 -15.32 -5.23 -2.52
C GLY A 6 -16.48 -6.12 -2.06
N LEU A 7 -17.51 -6.25 -2.90
CA LEU A 7 -18.63 -7.17 -2.64
C LEU A 7 -18.21 -8.64 -2.70
N PHE A 8 -17.30 -9.00 -3.60
CA PHE A 8 -16.79 -10.36 -3.73
C PHE A 8 -15.90 -10.76 -2.54
N ALA A 9 -15.05 -9.84 -2.04
CA ALA A 9 -14.28 -10.08 -0.82
C ALA A 9 -15.15 -10.19 0.43
N ILE A 10 -16.20 -9.37 0.55
CA ILE A 10 -17.18 -9.44 1.63
C ILE A 10 -18.03 -10.70 1.51
N SER A 11 -18.40 -11.13 0.29
CA SER A 11 -19.14 -12.37 0.06
C SER A 11 -18.33 -13.62 0.41
N ILE A 12 -17.04 -13.64 0.10
CA ILE A 12 -16.11 -14.71 0.50
C ILE A 12 -15.97 -14.73 2.04
N LEU A 13 -15.86 -13.56 2.68
CA LEU A 13 -15.81 -13.46 4.14
C LEU A 13 -17.10 -13.96 4.78
N LEU A 14 -18.28 -13.63 4.24
CA LEU A 14 -19.58 -14.10 4.71
C LEU A 14 -19.80 -15.60 4.47
N ILE A 15 -19.30 -16.15 3.37
CA ILE A 15 -19.38 -17.60 3.08
C ILE A 15 -18.48 -18.38 4.06
N LEU A 16 -17.35 -17.84 4.48
CA LEU A 16 -16.46 -18.47 5.46
C LEU A 16 -17.06 -18.47 6.89
N PHE A 17 -17.97 -17.54 7.19
CA PHE A 17 -18.69 -17.51 8.48
C PHE A 17 -19.99 -18.31 8.48
N SER A 18 -20.50 -18.75 7.32
CA SER A 18 -21.77 -19.46 7.21
C SER A 18 -21.66 -21.00 7.28
N THR A 19 -20.47 -21.56 7.44
CA THR A 19 -20.28 -23.02 7.47
C THR A 19 -20.59 -23.69 8.82
N ASP A 20 -20.91 -22.92 9.86
CA ASP A 20 -21.29 -23.50 11.16
C ASP A 20 -22.80 -23.86 11.29
N LEU A 21 -23.55 -23.80 10.20
CA LEU A 21 -25.02 -23.96 10.25
C LEU A 21 -25.55 -25.33 9.76
N ILE A 22 -24.68 -26.33 9.52
CA ILE A 22 -25.13 -27.65 9.14
C ILE A 22 -24.49 -28.73 10.04
N ALA A 23 -24.93 -28.78 11.28
CA ALA A 23 -24.79 -29.96 12.12
C ALA A 23 -25.93 -30.06 13.11
N GLN A 24 -27.17 -29.98 12.63
CA GLN A 24 -28.29 -30.50 13.39
C GLN A 24 -28.50 -31.96 13.00
N MET A 25 -27.83 -32.85 13.71
CA MET A 25 -28.22 -34.25 13.73
C MET A 25 -29.57 -34.40 14.48
N PRO A 26 -30.53 -35.18 13.96
CA PRO A 26 -31.82 -35.37 14.63
C PRO A 26 -31.60 -36.04 15.98
N GLY A 27 -32.08 -35.39 17.01
CA GLY A 27 -31.92 -35.79 18.40
C GLY A 27 -32.47 -37.18 18.68
N ARG A 28 -31.57 -38.14 18.89
CA ARG A 28 -31.92 -39.34 19.66
C ARG A 28 -31.98 -38.93 21.13
N SER A 29 -33.16 -39.03 21.70
CA SER A 29 -33.46 -38.78 23.10
C SER A 29 -32.51 -39.56 24.04
N ILE A 30 -31.51 -38.86 24.58
CA ILE A 30 -30.67 -39.38 25.67
C ILE A 30 -31.25 -38.85 26.98
N LYS A 31 -32.32 -39.48 27.46
CA LYS A 31 -33.00 -39.05 28.69
C LYS A 31 -32.36 -39.54 29.99
N ASN A 32 -31.28 -40.31 29.99
CA ASN A 32 -30.79 -40.96 31.23
C ASN A 32 -29.33 -40.76 31.61
N ASN A 33 -28.66 -39.67 31.15
CA ASN A 33 -27.27 -39.42 31.55
C ASN A 33 -26.97 -37.96 31.95
N SER A 34 -28.00 -37.20 32.36
CA SER A 34 -27.85 -35.80 32.73
C SER A 34 -26.84 -35.56 33.87
N HIS A 35 -26.75 -36.46 34.84
CA HIS A 35 -25.77 -36.34 35.93
C HIS A 35 -24.30 -36.62 35.54
N ARG A 36 -24.07 -37.37 34.45
CA ARG A 36 -22.70 -37.54 33.93
C ARG A 36 -22.31 -36.40 32.98
N LEU A 37 -23.25 -35.82 32.27
CA LEU A 37 -23.02 -34.68 31.39
C LEU A 37 -22.72 -33.39 32.16
N THR A 38 -23.27 -33.21 33.35
CA THR A 38 -22.95 -32.06 34.23
C THR A 38 -21.57 -32.15 34.85
N ARG A 39 -20.96 -33.34 34.98
CA ARG A 39 -19.57 -33.56 35.39
C ARG A 39 -18.59 -33.63 34.23
N PHE A 40 -19.06 -33.86 33.01
CA PHE A 40 -18.21 -33.78 31.83
C PHE A 40 -18.02 -32.28 31.51
N ARG A 41 -17.12 -31.63 32.24
CA ARG A 41 -16.44 -30.48 31.72
C ARG A 41 -15.69 -31.01 30.51
N GLY A 42 -16.27 -30.83 29.31
CA GLY A 42 -15.64 -31.17 28.04
C GLY A 42 -14.19 -30.74 28.06
N PRO A 43 -13.32 -31.31 27.25
CA PRO A 43 -11.93 -30.98 27.24
C PRO A 43 -11.84 -29.45 27.18
N ASN A 44 -11.18 -28.86 28.18
CA ASN A 44 -11.02 -27.40 28.26
C ASN A 44 -10.75 -26.90 26.84
N LEU A 45 -11.73 -26.26 26.21
CA LEU A 45 -11.63 -25.68 24.87
C LEU A 45 -10.52 -24.64 24.75
N LYS A 46 -9.87 -24.33 25.88
CA LYS A 46 -8.70 -23.45 25.91
C LYS A 46 -7.49 -24.22 25.40
N PHE A 47 -6.99 -23.80 24.25
CA PHE A 47 -5.70 -24.26 23.73
C PHE A 47 -4.65 -24.17 24.83
N PRO A 48 -4.08 -25.31 25.30
CA PRO A 48 -3.24 -25.34 26.48
C PRO A 48 -2.01 -24.44 26.32
N GLU A 49 -1.59 -23.80 27.42
CA GLU A 49 -0.48 -22.85 27.39
C GLU A 49 0.82 -23.45 26.87
N TYR A 50 1.09 -24.73 27.15
CA TYR A 50 2.30 -25.43 26.70
C TYR A 50 2.34 -25.68 25.19
N LYS A 51 1.20 -25.52 24.47
CA LYS A 51 1.12 -25.61 23.02
C LYS A 51 1.29 -24.23 22.35
N ARG A 52 1.12 -23.16 23.11
CA ARG A 52 1.33 -21.79 22.63
C ARG A 52 2.81 -21.53 22.49
N TYR A 53 3.18 -20.85 21.43
CA TYR A 53 4.57 -20.45 21.22
C TYR A 53 4.63 -19.07 20.57
N SER A 54 5.75 -18.40 20.83
CA SER A 54 6.07 -17.14 20.15
C SER A 54 7.14 -17.41 19.10
N PHE A 55 7.18 -16.55 18.10
CA PHE A 55 8.18 -16.56 17.06
C PHE A 55 8.64 -15.14 16.75
N ALA A 56 9.87 -14.99 16.33
CA ALA A 56 10.44 -13.77 15.80
C ALA A 56 10.92 -14.06 14.37
N GLY A 57 10.80 -13.09 13.49
CA GLY A 57 11.17 -13.28 12.09
C GLY A 57 11.66 -12.01 11.44
N VAL A 58 12.45 -12.22 10.40
CA VAL A 58 12.91 -11.18 9.47
C VAL A 58 12.44 -11.53 8.08
N SER A 59 12.11 -10.52 7.28
CA SER A 59 11.75 -10.74 5.88
C SER A 59 12.39 -9.71 4.96
N ILE A 60 12.67 -10.17 3.76
CA ILE A 60 12.93 -9.32 2.61
C ILE A 60 11.62 -9.14 1.87
N ASN A 61 11.36 -7.92 1.41
CA ASN A 61 10.09 -7.56 0.81
C ASN A 61 10.31 -6.96 -0.58
N SER A 62 9.34 -7.16 -1.45
CA SER A 62 9.12 -6.38 -2.66
C SER A 62 7.90 -5.51 -2.41
N MET A 63 8.03 -4.20 -2.60
CA MET A 63 6.94 -3.24 -2.43
C MET A 63 6.53 -2.68 -3.79
N ASN A 64 5.23 -2.78 -4.10
CA ASN A 64 4.65 -2.33 -5.35
C ASN A 64 3.52 -1.34 -5.05
N TYR A 65 3.51 -0.23 -5.79
CA TYR A 65 2.52 0.81 -5.70
C TYR A 65 1.48 0.66 -6.83
N PHE A 66 0.21 0.97 -6.51
CA PHE A 66 -0.91 1.03 -7.45
C PHE A 66 -1.74 2.27 -7.13
N GLY A 67 -1.82 3.19 -8.07
CA GLY A 67 -2.51 4.48 -7.96
C GLY A 67 -2.28 5.30 -9.22
N ASP A 68 -2.38 6.62 -9.14
CA ASP A 68 -2.37 7.53 -10.28
C ASP A 68 -1.08 7.52 -11.12
N LEU A 69 0.08 7.28 -10.49
CA LEU A 69 1.39 7.19 -11.14
C LEU A 69 1.85 5.73 -11.38
N SER A 70 0.93 4.79 -11.36
CA SER A 70 1.23 3.37 -11.58
C SER A 70 1.24 3.03 -13.08
N PRO A 71 2.14 2.15 -13.55
CA PRO A 71 2.07 1.62 -14.91
C PRO A 71 0.78 0.81 -15.08
N ALA A 72 -0.03 1.18 -16.05
CA ALA A 72 -1.30 0.56 -16.48
C ALA A 72 -2.16 -0.06 -15.36
N SER A 73 -3.44 0.24 -15.34
CA SER A 73 -4.44 -0.13 -14.32
C SER A 73 -4.70 -1.63 -14.11
N ASN A 74 -3.86 -2.52 -14.61
CA ASN A 74 -3.99 -3.95 -14.45
C ASN A 74 -3.13 -4.45 -13.29
N ILE A 75 -3.78 -4.92 -12.23
CA ILE A 75 -3.18 -5.60 -11.07
C ILE A 75 -2.27 -6.79 -11.48
N SER A 76 -2.46 -7.33 -12.69
CA SER A 76 -1.63 -8.40 -13.25
C SER A 76 -0.29 -7.92 -13.83
N SER A 77 -0.11 -6.62 -14.06
CA SER A 77 1.14 -6.02 -14.52
C SER A 77 2.00 -5.64 -13.32
N THR A 78 2.51 -6.63 -12.61
CA THR A 78 3.62 -6.40 -11.67
C THR A 78 4.86 -6.11 -12.50
N ASP A 79 5.03 -4.85 -12.88
CA ASP A 79 6.25 -4.40 -13.52
C ASP A 79 7.38 -4.46 -12.48
N LEU A 80 8.24 -5.46 -12.62
CA LEU A 80 9.38 -5.68 -11.71
C LEU A 80 10.29 -4.44 -11.63
N ASN A 81 10.25 -3.56 -12.64
CA ASN A 81 11.01 -2.31 -12.66
C ASN A 81 10.59 -1.33 -11.56
N TYR A 82 9.35 -1.40 -11.09
CA TYR A 82 8.83 -0.55 -10.01
C TYR A 82 8.84 -1.21 -8.64
N SER A 83 9.13 -2.52 -8.58
CA SER A 83 9.33 -3.24 -7.34
C SER A 83 10.57 -2.73 -6.61
N ARG A 84 10.40 -2.32 -5.36
CA ARG A 84 11.51 -1.81 -4.54
C ARG A 84 11.73 -2.70 -3.33
N PRO A 85 13.02 -2.96 -3.00
CA PRO A 85 13.33 -3.77 -1.85
C PRO A 85 12.96 -3.09 -0.54
N GLY A 86 12.54 -3.89 0.40
CA GLY A 86 12.28 -3.51 1.77
C GLY A 86 12.61 -4.65 2.71
N PHE A 87 12.49 -4.41 4.00
CA PHE A 87 12.64 -5.43 5.01
C PHE A 87 11.57 -5.29 6.10
N THR A 88 11.30 -6.38 6.80
CA THR A 88 10.37 -6.39 7.95
C THR A 88 10.97 -7.17 9.10
N LEU A 89 10.85 -6.61 10.30
CA LEU A 89 11.04 -7.30 11.56
C LEU A 89 9.66 -7.67 12.12
N SER A 90 9.51 -8.87 12.62
CA SER A 90 8.22 -9.34 13.11
C SER A 90 8.36 -10.17 14.38
N TYR A 91 7.37 -10.03 15.25
CA TYR A 91 7.16 -10.86 16.42
C TYR A 91 5.71 -11.29 16.47
N GLY A 92 5.47 -12.57 16.71
CA GLY A 92 4.12 -13.11 16.77
C GLY A 92 3.96 -14.19 17.83
N ARG A 93 2.70 -14.48 18.15
CA ARG A 93 2.36 -15.51 19.12
C ARG A 93 1.14 -16.30 18.68
N LYS A 94 1.26 -17.62 18.71
CA LYS A 94 0.16 -18.55 18.47
C LYS A 94 -0.62 -18.76 19.76
N TYR A 95 -1.95 -18.54 19.66
CA TYR A 95 -2.87 -18.64 20.79
C TYR A 95 -3.82 -19.84 20.69
N GLY A 96 -4.09 -20.28 19.48
CA GLY A 96 -5.02 -21.36 19.23
C GLY A 96 -4.51 -22.33 18.18
N PRO A 97 -5.28 -23.37 17.85
CA PRO A 97 -4.91 -24.33 16.84
C PRO A 97 -4.80 -23.69 15.44
N ASN A 98 -5.64 -22.69 15.15
CA ASN A 98 -5.72 -22.03 13.84
C ASN A 98 -5.34 -20.56 13.87
N TYR A 99 -5.27 -19.88 15.02
CA TYR A 99 -5.15 -18.45 15.07
C TYR A 99 -3.94 -17.98 15.86
N TRP A 100 -3.35 -16.86 15.38
CA TRP A 100 -2.21 -16.19 15.96
C TRP A 100 -2.21 -14.71 15.58
N TRP A 101 -1.43 -13.91 16.30
CA TRP A 101 -1.24 -12.49 16.00
C TRP A 101 0.22 -12.18 15.75
N ARG A 102 0.47 -11.07 15.07
CA ARG A 102 1.80 -10.57 14.77
C ARG A 102 1.85 -9.05 14.88
N ILE A 103 2.91 -8.55 15.47
CA ILE A 103 3.36 -7.17 15.34
C ILE A 103 4.52 -7.18 14.37
N SER A 104 4.54 -6.26 13.43
CA SER A 104 5.60 -6.14 12.44
C SER A 104 5.94 -4.69 12.18
N TYR A 105 7.23 -4.42 12.02
CA TYR A 105 7.74 -3.14 11.56
C TYR A 105 8.37 -3.36 10.20
N SER A 106 7.81 -2.69 9.18
CA SER A 106 8.24 -2.78 7.78
C SER A 106 8.85 -1.47 7.34
N TRP A 107 9.93 -1.56 6.59
CA TRP A 107 10.57 -0.42 5.97
C TRP A 107 10.84 -0.72 4.50
N GLY A 108 10.56 0.26 3.60
CA GLY A 108 10.82 0.11 2.18
C GLY A 108 10.49 1.39 1.41
N THR A 109 10.52 1.29 0.10
CA THR A 109 10.31 2.42 -0.79
C THR A 109 9.24 2.07 -1.83
N LEU A 110 8.32 3.00 -2.08
CA LEU A 110 7.42 3.00 -3.22
C LEU A 110 7.94 3.96 -4.28
N ARG A 111 7.68 3.70 -5.54
CA ARG A 111 8.03 4.55 -6.67
C ARG A 111 6.94 4.48 -7.73
N GLY A 112 6.65 5.63 -8.35
CA GLY A 112 5.92 5.76 -9.59
C GLY A 112 6.63 6.74 -10.52
N ASP A 113 6.45 6.57 -11.83
CA ASP A 113 7.11 7.41 -12.83
C ASP A 113 6.31 7.36 -14.13
N ASP A 114 5.67 8.45 -14.47
CA ASP A 114 4.82 8.56 -15.64
C ASP A 114 5.60 8.34 -16.94
N PHE A 115 6.76 9.00 -17.05
CA PHE A 115 7.57 8.97 -18.27
C PHE A 115 8.13 7.57 -18.57
N ASP A 116 8.63 6.89 -17.53
CA ASP A 116 9.20 5.55 -17.67
C ASP A 116 8.11 4.45 -17.87
N SER A 117 6.86 4.74 -17.49
CA SER A 117 5.76 3.75 -17.49
C SER A 117 4.73 3.93 -18.60
N ALA A 118 4.64 5.11 -19.21
CA ALA A 118 3.63 5.41 -20.22
C ALA A 118 4.19 5.19 -21.63
N ASP A 119 3.46 4.42 -22.44
CA ASP A 119 3.68 4.37 -23.89
C ASP A 119 2.95 5.55 -24.55
N PRO A 120 3.67 6.49 -25.20
CA PRO A 120 3.06 7.64 -25.84
C PRO A 120 2.15 7.27 -27.03
N ASN A 121 2.31 6.08 -27.61
CA ASN A 121 1.47 5.59 -28.70
C ASN A 121 0.16 4.96 -28.22
N ASN A 122 -0.02 4.78 -26.92
CA ASN A 122 -1.22 4.22 -26.33
C ASN A 122 -2.16 5.35 -25.88
N GLU A 123 -3.33 5.51 -26.51
CA GLU A 123 -4.31 6.56 -26.21
C GLU A 123 -4.71 6.63 -24.73
N VAL A 124 -4.71 5.51 -24.02
CA VAL A 124 -5.05 5.45 -22.59
C VAL A 124 -3.88 5.89 -21.71
N ALA A 125 -2.64 5.73 -22.17
CA ALA A 125 -1.43 5.99 -21.40
C ALA A 125 -0.75 7.33 -21.75
N GLN A 126 -1.03 7.90 -22.92
CA GLN A 126 -0.37 9.10 -23.42
C GLN A 126 -0.49 10.31 -22.48
N TYR A 127 -1.61 10.44 -21.73
CA TYR A 127 -1.78 11.54 -20.81
C TYR A 127 -0.70 11.53 -19.71
N ARG A 128 -0.26 10.37 -19.24
CA ARG A 128 0.82 10.24 -18.24
C ARG A 128 2.16 10.64 -18.84
N TYR A 129 2.42 10.27 -20.08
CA TYR A 129 3.64 10.70 -20.78
C TYR A 129 3.75 12.22 -20.86
N ILE A 130 2.61 12.91 -21.11
CA ILE A 130 2.55 14.38 -21.15
C ILE A 130 2.64 14.95 -19.73
N ARG A 131 1.91 14.40 -18.76
CA ARG A 131 1.90 14.85 -17.36
C ARG A 131 3.28 14.81 -16.71
N ASN A 132 4.08 13.78 -16.96
CA ASN A 132 5.49 13.66 -16.55
C ASN A 132 5.75 13.72 -15.04
N LEU A 133 4.82 13.28 -14.23
CA LEU A 133 5.02 13.22 -12.79
C LEU A 133 5.83 11.99 -12.39
N HIS A 134 6.59 12.10 -11.32
CA HIS A 134 7.28 10.97 -10.71
C HIS A 134 7.42 11.18 -9.21
N PHE A 135 7.49 10.08 -8.48
CA PHE A 135 7.73 10.14 -7.04
C PHE A 135 8.57 8.97 -6.54
N ARG A 136 9.12 9.18 -5.36
CA ARG A 136 9.74 8.19 -4.51
C ARG A 136 9.25 8.41 -3.09
N ASN A 137 8.69 7.39 -2.45
CA ASN A 137 8.16 7.50 -1.11
C ASN A 137 8.74 6.40 -0.20
N ARG A 138 9.40 6.79 0.89
CA ARG A 138 9.88 5.86 1.91
C ARG A 138 8.78 5.60 2.92
N ILE A 139 8.39 4.35 3.02
CA ILE A 139 7.36 3.87 3.94
C ILE A 139 8.02 3.24 5.16
N SER A 140 7.54 3.63 6.34
CA SER A 140 7.83 2.99 7.62
C SER A 140 6.51 2.62 8.26
N GLU A 141 6.17 1.33 8.30
CA GLU A 141 4.88 0.79 8.72
C GLU A 141 5.02 -0.01 10.01
N LEU A 142 4.21 0.30 11.02
CA LEU A 142 3.98 -0.54 12.19
C LEU A 142 2.61 -1.17 12.07
N ALA A 143 2.54 -2.50 11.97
CA ALA A 143 1.29 -3.23 11.78
C ALA A 143 1.05 -4.23 12.91
N PHE A 144 -0.22 -4.34 13.31
CA PHE A 144 -0.74 -5.42 14.14
C PHE A 144 -1.72 -6.23 13.29
N THR A 145 -1.41 -7.52 13.08
CA THR A 145 -2.18 -8.40 12.22
C THR A 145 -2.64 -9.65 12.98
N PHE A 146 -3.87 -10.04 12.72
CA PHE A 146 -4.46 -11.29 13.15
C PHE A 146 -4.45 -12.27 11.98
N HIS A 147 -4.05 -13.50 12.25
CA HIS A 147 -3.87 -14.54 11.25
C HIS A 147 -4.72 -15.77 11.56
N LEU A 148 -5.26 -16.36 10.50
CA LEU A 148 -6.00 -17.60 10.55
C LEU A 148 -5.33 -18.64 9.67
N ASP A 149 -4.79 -19.69 10.28
CA ASP A 149 -4.26 -20.86 9.57
C ASP A 149 -5.43 -21.67 9.00
N LEU A 150 -5.36 -22.02 7.72
CA LEU A 150 -6.40 -22.83 7.06
C LEU A 150 -6.28 -24.32 7.43
N LEU A 151 -5.14 -24.72 7.97
CA LEU A 151 -4.92 -26.06 8.49
C LEU A 151 -4.76 -26.00 10.01
N GLU A 152 -5.58 -26.75 10.69
CA GLU A 152 -5.57 -26.82 12.15
C GLU A 152 -4.30 -27.50 12.66
N ASN A 153 -3.66 -26.90 13.65
CA ASN A 153 -2.55 -27.51 14.37
C ASN A 153 -2.86 -27.60 15.87
N PRO A 154 -3.48 -28.67 16.32
CA PRO A 154 -3.80 -28.90 17.74
C PRO A 154 -2.59 -29.36 18.56
N TYR A 155 -1.44 -29.56 17.93
CA TYR A 155 -0.23 -30.09 18.56
C TYR A 155 0.72 -28.97 19.05
N THR A 156 1.86 -29.40 19.58
CA THR A 156 2.96 -28.48 19.93
C THR A 156 3.70 -28.01 18.68
N TYR A 157 4.55 -27.00 18.83
CA TYR A 157 5.37 -26.49 17.72
C TYR A 157 6.27 -27.56 17.06
N LEU A 158 6.62 -28.62 17.78
CA LEU A 158 7.43 -29.75 17.26
C LEU A 158 6.68 -30.63 16.25
N ARG A 159 5.34 -30.65 16.30
CA ARG A 159 4.49 -31.47 15.45
C ARG A 159 3.60 -30.63 14.53
N ARG A 160 4.03 -29.41 14.20
CA ARG A 160 3.27 -28.58 13.27
C ARG A 160 3.31 -29.12 11.83
N PRO A 161 2.28 -28.86 11.01
CA PRO A 161 2.24 -29.28 9.60
C PRO A 161 3.48 -28.81 8.83
N GLY A 162 3.87 -29.54 7.78
CA GLY A 162 4.96 -29.18 6.89
C GLY A 162 4.68 -27.91 6.09
N TRP A 163 3.41 -27.71 5.71
CA TRP A 163 2.89 -26.55 5.01
C TRP A 163 1.64 -26.03 5.73
N THR A 164 1.53 -24.73 5.86
CA THR A 164 0.37 -24.10 6.51
C THR A 164 0.03 -22.81 5.73
N PRO A 165 -0.99 -22.89 4.85
CA PRO A 165 -1.56 -21.69 4.26
C PRO A 165 -2.36 -20.92 5.31
N TYR A 166 -2.36 -19.59 5.21
CA TYR A 166 -3.08 -18.72 6.13
C TYR A 166 -3.55 -17.45 5.43
N ILE A 167 -4.55 -16.83 6.02
CA ILE A 167 -5.02 -15.49 5.68
C ILE A 167 -4.78 -14.56 6.87
N PHE A 168 -4.69 -13.27 6.61
CA PHE A 168 -4.54 -12.29 7.67
C PHE A 168 -5.28 -11.00 7.38
N LEU A 169 -5.63 -10.31 8.46
CA LEU A 169 -6.23 -8.99 8.48
C LEU A 169 -5.71 -8.24 9.70
N GLY A 170 -5.61 -6.92 9.62
CA GLY A 170 -5.15 -6.12 10.74
C GLY A 170 -5.30 -4.63 10.56
N VAL A 171 -4.56 -3.91 11.39
CA VAL A 171 -4.45 -2.45 11.36
C VAL A 171 -2.97 -2.07 11.33
N ALA A 172 -2.68 -0.99 10.64
CA ALA A 172 -1.34 -0.45 10.56
C ALA A 172 -1.37 1.07 10.68
N LEU A 173 -0.27 1.62 11.16
CA LEU A 173 0.08 3.03 11.06
C LEU A 173 1.37 3.11 10.26
N PHE A 174 1.40 3.96 9.25
CA PHE A 174 2.59 4.16 8.46
C PHE A 174 2.94 5.63 8.32
N HIS A 175 4.23 5.89 8.31
CA HIS A 175 4.81 7.18 7.96
C HIS A 175 5.22 7.15 6.51
N HIS A 176 4.89 8.21 5.77
CA HIS A 176 5.24 8.42 4.39
C HIS A 176 5.73 9.85 4.14
N ASN A 177 6.54 10.02 3.09
CA ASN A 177 7.02 11.32 2.65
C ASN A 177 7.38 11.24 1.17
N PRO A 178 6.40 11.48 0.28
CA PRO A 178 6.64 11.48 -1.15
C PRO A 178 7.62 12.60 -1.53
N LYS A 179 8.57 12.26 -2.39
CA LYS A 179 9.60 13.16 -2.89
C LYS A 179 9.67 13.06 -4.40
N ALA A 180 9.93 14.17 -5.07
CA ALA A 180 10.27 14.19 -6.49
C ALA A 180 11.62 14.85 -6.71
N ARG A 181 12.17 14.65 -7.90
CA ARG A 181 13.42 15.24 -8.31
C ARG A 181 13.18 16.67 -8.78
N VAL A 182 14.01 17.59 -8.31
CA VAL A 182 13.96 19.01 -8.70
C VAL A 182 14.35 19.15 -10.17
N PRO A 183 13.54 19.85 -11.01
CA PRO A 183 13.92 20.17 -12.37
C PRO A 183 15.11 21.14 -12.42
N GLU A 184 15.67 21.36 -13.59
CA GLU A 184 16.78 22.33 -13.76
C GLU A 184 16.28 23.77 -13.58
N SER A 185 15.08 24.04 -14.10
CA SER A 185 14.47 25.37 -14.03
C SER A 185 12.94 25.29 -13.95
N ASP A 186 12.33 26.34 -13.46
CA ASP A 186 10.91 26.60 -13.64
C ASP A 186 10.68 27.07 -15.09
N VAL A 187 10.03 26.25 -15.89
CA VAL A 187 9.79 26.50 -17.32
C VAL A 187 8.96 27.79 -17.55
N GLN A 188 8.10 28.16 -16.59
CA GLN A 188 7.22 29.31 -16.72
C GLN A 188 7.95 30.65 -16.51
N THR A 189 8.90 30.70 -15.59
CA THR A 189 9.62 31.93 -15.21
C THR A 189 11.10 31.93 -15.61
N GLY A 190 11.63 30.78 -16.02
CA GLY A 190 13.05 30.63 -16.32
C GLY A 190 13.96 30.63 -15.07
N TYR A 191 13.37 30.59 -13.87
CA TYR A 191 14.13 30.52 -12.62
C TYR A 191 14.94 29.22 -12.54
N GLN A 192 16.26 29.34 -12.33
CA GLN A 192 17.17 28.18 -12.22
C GLN A 192 17.23 27.72 -10.77
N PHE A 193 17.10 26.40 -10.55
CA PHE A 193 17.19 25.83 -9.22
C PHE A 193 18.63 25.42 -8.89
N GLU A 194 19.18 25.93 -7.80
CA GLU A 194 20.51 25.57 -7.30
C GLU A 194 20.62 24.09 -6.92
N ASN A 195 19.52 23.51 -6.43
CA ASN A 195 19.42 22.12 -6.03
C ASN A 195 18.82 21.20 -7.12
N ALA A 196 18.97 21.57 -8.40
CA ALA A 196 18.51 20.75 -9.52
C ALA A 196 19.01 19.30 -9.41
N GLY A 197 18.11 18.35 -9.65
CA GLY A 197 18.42 16.93 -9.53
C GLY A 197 18.34 16.33 -8.12
N GLU A 198 18.21 17.13 -7.07
CA GLU A 198 17.98 16.64 -5.71
C GLU A 198 16.54 16.16 -5.50
N TRP A 199 16.35 15.36 -4.46
CA TRP A 199 15.02 14.85 -4.09
C TRP A 199 14.41 15.68 -2.96
N VAL A 200 13.39 16.47 -3.26
CA VAL A 200 12.67 17.30 -2.29
C VAL A 200 11.35 16.68 -1.87
N SER A 201 10.90 16.98 -0.66
CA SER A 201 9.61 16.55 -0.14
C SER A 201 8.49 17.35 -0.80
N LEU A 202 7.46 16.67 -1.32
CA LEU A 202 6.35 17.30 -2.04
C LEU A 202 5.30 17.90 -1.10
N GLN A 203 5.01 17.22 0.01
CA GLN A 203 3.97 17.65 0.95
C GLN A 203 4.12 19.11 1.43
N PRO A 204 5.33 19.66 1.75
CA PRO A 204 5.46 21.04 2.16
C PRO A 204 5.24 22.05 1.03
N LEU A 205 5.43 21.60 -0.23
CA LEU A 205 5.25 22.47 -1.40
C LEU A 205 3.77 22.70 -1.71
N GLY A 206 2.90 21.73 -1.36
CA GLY A 206 1.47 21.85 -1.63
C GLY A 206 1.14 21.91 -3.11
N THR A 207 1.64 20.95 -3.89
CA THR A 207 1.62 20.91 -5.36
C THR A 207 0.21 20.96 -5.99
N GLU A 208 -0.83 20.70 -5.22
CA GLU A 208 -2.24 20.83 -5.60
C GLU A 208 -2.92 22.02 -4.89
N GLY A 209 -2.17 23.06 -4.55
CA GLY A 209 -2.70 24.28 -3.95
C GLY A 209 -3.07 24.17 -2.48
N GLN A 210 -2.63 23.14 -1.76
CA GLN A 210 -2.96 22.92 -0.35
C GLN A 210 -2.50 24.06 0.57
N ASN A 211 -1.51 24.84 0.16
CA ASN A 211 -0.95 25.96 0.93
C ASN A 211 -1.51 27.31 0.51
N THR A 212 -2.33 27.39 -0.54
CA THR A 212 -2.83 28.66 -1.09
C THR A 212 -4.04 29.23 -0.34
N GLY A 213 -4.72 28.39 0.46
CA GLY A 213 -5.93 28.78 1.20
C GLY A 213 -7.20 28.97 0.33
N LEU A 214 -7.08 28.92 -1.00
CA LEU A 214 -8.20 29.18 -1.93
C LEU A 214 -9.01 27.93 -2.26
N TYR A 215 -8.36 26.80 -2.33
CA TYR A 215 -9.01 25.50 -2.48
C TYR A 215 -9.11 24.91 -1.07
N ASN A 216 -10.24 24.46 -0.61
CA ASN A 216 -10.46 23.88 0.70
C ASN A 216 -9.58 22.62 0.98
N ASN A 217 -8.47 22.53 0.27
CA ASN A 217 -7.44 21.52 0.34
C ASN A 217 -6.47 21.83 1.48
N LYS A 218 -6.41 20.93 2.44
CA LYS A 218 -5.41 21.00 3.52
C LYS A 218 -4.25 20.06 3.23
N PRO A 219 -3.01 20.41 3.65
CA PRO A 219 -1.88 19.49 3.56
C PRO A 219 -2.22 18.17 4.26
N TYR A 220 -1.97 17.06 3.58
CA TYR A 220 -2.18 15.74 4.15
C TYR A 220 -1.18 15.44 5.28
N ARG A 221 -1.55 14.55 6.18
CA ARG A 221 -0.67 14.14 7.29
C ARG A 221 0.28 13.06 6.81
N ARG A 222 1.54 13.08 7.27
CA ARG A 222 2.56 12.08 6.94
C ARG A 222 2.41 10.77 7.70
N ILE A 223 1.60 10.72 8.74
CA ILE A 223 1.26 9.49 9.47
C ILE A 223 -0.19 9.17 9.18
N GLN A 224 -0.42 7.98 8.61
CA GLN A 224 -1.73 7.56 8.13
C GLN A 224 -2.04 6.13 8.58
N PRO A 225 -3.33 5.82 8.82
CA PRO A 225 -3.79 4.46 9.05
C PRO A 225 -3.91 3.69 7.74
N ALA A 226 -3.73 2.35 7.83
CA ALA A 226 -4.00 1.42 6.75
C ALA A 226 -4.62 0.14 7.29
N ILE A 227 -5.31 -0.61 6.42
CA ILE A 227 -5.80 -1.96 6.71
C ILE A 227 -4.97 -2.95 5.90
N PRO A 228 -3.98 -3.63 6.51
CA PRO A 228 -3.28 -4.73 5.91
C PRO A 228 -4.16 -5.98 5.90
N PHE A 229 -4.28 -6.63 4.75
CA PHE A 229 -4.90 -7.94 4.61
C PHE A 229 -4.21 -8.72 3.49
N GLY A 230 -4.30 -10.04 3.56
CA GLY A 230 -3.65 -10.87 2.55
C GLY A 230 -3.63 -12.33 2.89
N LEU A 231 -2.77 -13.03 2.18
CA LEU A 231 -2.59 -14.46 2.30
C LEU A 231 -1.10 -14.82 2.32
N GLY A 232 -0.81 -15.98 2.87
CA GLY A 232 0.55 -16.49 2.87
C GLY A 232 0.57 -17.99 3.07
N VAL A 233 1.75 -18.53 2.88
CA VAL A 233 2.03 -19.93 3.14
C VAL A 233 3.32 -20.06 3.94
N THR A 234 3.27 -20.83 5.01
CA THR A 234 4.42 -21.16 5.82
C THR A 234 4.86 -22.59 5.55
N LYS A 235 6.15 -22.79 5.32
CA LYS A 235 6.81 -24.07 5.23
C LYS A 235 7.72 -24.27 6.43
N ARG A 236 7.53 -25.37 7.14
CA ARG A 236 8.45 -25.81 8.19
C ARG A 236 9.75 -26.31 7.56
N ILE A 237 10.89 -25.72 7.95
CA ILE A 237 12.21 -26.16 7.50
C ILE A 237 12.87 -27.05 8.55
N ALA A 238 12.77 -26.66 9.82
CA ALA A 238 13.33 -27.39 10.95
C ALA A 238 12.41 -27.26 12.18
N ASP A 239 12.79 -27.85 13.31
CA ASP A 239 11.97 -27.86 14.52
C ASP A 239 11.62 -26.44 15.02
N GLN A 240 12.53 -25.50 14.86
CA GLN A 240 12.37 -24.13 15.31
C GLN A 240 12.33 -23.10 14.18
N TRP A 241 12.45 -23.52 12.90
CA TRP A 241 12.57 -22.60 11.79
C TRP A 241 11.47 -22.81 10.76
N ASP A 242 10.91 -21.72 10.34
CA ASP A 242 9.90 -21.62 9.28
C ASP A 242 10.30 -20.59 8.23
N ILE A 243 10.02 -20.90 6.98
CA ILE A 243 10.04 -19.94 5.88
C ILE A 243 8.62 -19.67 5.43
N SER A 244 8.28 -18.42 5.14
CA SER A 244 6.95 -18.05 4.68
C SER A 244 7.02 -17.15 3.47
N LEU A 245 6.15 -17.39 2.50
CA LEU A 245 5.84 -16.47 1.42
C LEU A 245 4.49 -15.81 1.74
N GLU A 246 4.43 -14.48 1.68
CA GLU A 246 3.25 -13.70 2.02
C GLU A 246 3.01 -12.62 0.98
N ILE A 247 1.76 -12.42 0.57
CA ILE A 247 1.30 -11.31 -0.25
C ILE A 247 0.26 -10.56 0.56
N GLY A 248 0.55 -9.29 0.85
CA GLY A 248 -0.31 -8.45 1.67
C GLY A 248 -0.61 -7.13 1.01
N LEU A 249 -1.88 -6.83 0.91
CA LEU A 249 -2.45 -5.61 0.37
C LEU A 249 -2.65 -4.62 1.52
N ARG A 250 -2.45 -3.33 1.26
CA ARG A 250 -2.73 -2.24 2.20
C ARG A 250 -3.79 -1.35 1.59
N TYR A 251 -4.97 -1.37 2.19
CA TYR A 251 -6.04 -0.44 1.86
C TYR A 251 -5.82 0.87 2.60
N LEU A 252 -5.79 1.97 1.86
CA LEU A 252 -5.56 3.32 2.38
C LEU A 252 -6.87 4.10 2.43
N PHE A 253 -6.96 5.04 3.38
CA PHE A 253 -8.12 5.92 3.56
C PHE A 253 -7.94 7.28 2.90
N PHE A 254 -6.79 7.50 2.27
CA PHE A 254 -6.41 8.76 1.63
C PHE A 254 -5.73 8.46 0.28
N ASP A 255 -5.53 9.49 -0.52
CA ASP A 255 -5.13 9.40 -1.92
C ASP A 255 -3.93 10.30 -2.23
N TYR A 256 -2.94 10.33 -1.35
CA TYR A 256 -1.74 11.15 -1.48
C TYR A 256 -0.46 10.39 -1.13
N ILE A 257 -0.39 9.10 -1.42
CA ILE A 257 0.85 8.35 -1.21
C ILE A 257 1.92 8.74 -2.23
N ASP A 258 1.50 9.24 -3.38
CA ASP A 258 2.31 9.74 -4.48
C ASP A 258 2.27 11.28 -4.64
N ASP A 259 1.53 12.01 -3.76
CA ASP A 259 1.29 13.45 -3.82
C ASP A 259 0.33 13.87 -4.95
N VAL A 260 -0.51 12.95 -5.45
CA VAL A 260 -1.45 13.19 -6.55
C VAL A 260 -2.83 12.67 -6.19
N SER A 261 -3.86 13.50 -6.34
CA SER A 261 -5.25 13.11 -6.05
C SER A 261 -6.27 13.93 -6.84
N GLY A 262 -6.06 15.23 -6.93
CA GLY A 262 -7.05 16.17 -7.46
C GLY A 262 -6.76 16.67 -8.88
N GLY A 263 -7.14 17.91 -9.11
CA GLY A 263 -6.91 18.61 -10.37
C GLY A 263 -5.70 19.53 -10.31
N TYR A 264 -5.28 20.01 -11.47
CA TYR A 264 -4.33 21.11 -11.56
C TYR A 264 -4.95 22.39 -11.00
N VAL A 265 -4.13 23.19 -10.36
CA VAL A 265 -4.50 24.52 -9.84
C VAL A 265 -3.81 25.61 -10.66
N ASP A 266 -4.33 26.83 -10.57
CA ASP A 266 -3.72 27.97 -11.24
C ASP A 266 -2.27 28.19 -10.78
N LEU A 267 -1.34 28.22 -11.73
CA LEU A 267 0.09 28.39 -11.47
C LEU A 267 0.42 29.77 -10.85
N GLY A 268 -0.43 30.77 -11.07
CA GLY A 268 -0.33 32.10 -10.45
C GLY A 268 -0.63 32.15 -8.97
N LEU A 269 -1.09 31.03 -8.36
CA LEU A 269 -1.32 30.91 -6.92
C LEU A 269 -0.08 30.51 -6.14
N PHE A 270 0.97 30.07 -6.82
CA PHE A 270 2.19 29.64 -6.17
C PHE A 270 3.19 30.79 -6.05
N ASP A 271 3.47 31.25 -4.84
CA ASP A 271 4.54 32.20 -4.55
C ASP A 271 5.92 31.54 -4.70
N ASP A 272 6.03 30.24 -4.37
CA ASP A 272 7.26 29.46 -4.48
C ASP A 272 7.43 28.89 -5.89
N PRO A 273 8.50 29.29 -6.64
CA PRO A 273 8.82 28.73 -7.96
C PRO A 273 8.97 27.21 -7.93
N MET A 274 9.45 26.62 -6.81
CA MET A 274 9.60 25.19 -6.67
C MET A 274 8.23 24.49 -6.62
N ALA A 275 7.29 25.03 -5.84
CA ALA A 275 5.93 24.48 -5.75
C ALA A 275 5.24 24.51 -7.12
N ARG A 276 5.39 25.63 -7.85
CA ARG A 276 4.85 25.80 -9.21
C ARG A 276 5.44 24.78 -10.19
N ALA A 277 6.76 24.65 -10.24
CA ALA A 277 7.45 23.72 -11.13
C ALA A 277 7.13 22.25 -10.81
N MET A 278 6.82 21.93 -9.54
CA MET A 278 6.42 20.58 -9.12
C MET A 278 4.93 20.30 -9.33
N SER A 279 4.10 21.35 -9.44
CA SER A 279 2.66 21.22 -9.71
C SER A 279 2.40 20.76 -11.15
N ASP A 280 3.02 21.44 -12.13
CA ASP A 280 2.92 21.11 -13.56
C ASP A 280 4.29 20.85 -14.16
N ARG A 281 4.55 19.61 -14.55
CA ARG A 281 5.79 19.14 -15.17
C ARG A 281 5.64 18.82 -16.66
N SER A 282 4.50 19.16 -17.24
CA SER A 282 4.16 18.80 -18.63
C SER A 282 5.13 19.40 -19.66
N GLN A 283 5.69 20.58 -19.39
CA GLN A 283 6.63 21.25 -20.28
C GLN A 283 8.10 21.06 -19.92
N GLU A 284 8.41 20.29 -18.89
CA GLU A 284 9.80 20.01 -18.50
C GLU A 284 10.55 19.31 -19.63
N ILE A 285 11.76 19.77 -19.92
CA ILE A 285 12.60 19.27 -21.03
C ILE A 285 13.01 17.82 -20.79
N THR A 286 13.13 17.42 -19.53
CA THR A 286 13.53 16.08 -19.14
C THR A 286 12.32 15.31 -18.60
N GLY A 287 12.31 13.99 -18.85
CA GLY A 287 11.24 13.08 -18.41
C GLY A 287 11.67 12.17 -17.29
N GLY A 288 10.75 12.01 -16.33
CA GLY A 288 10.87 11.06 -15.24
C GLY A 288 12.00 11.33 -14.24
N ALA A 289 12.16 10.43 -13.29
CA ALA A 289 13.16 10.54 -12.23
C ALA A 289 14.61 10.39 -12.74
N ARG A 290 14.80 9.87 -13.93
CA ARG A 290 16.13 9.71 -14.56
C ARG A 290 16.53 10.88 -15.44
N ALA A 291 15.70 11.91 -15.57
CA ALA A 291 15.90 13.09 -16.40
C ALA A 291 16.30 12.73 -17.86
N LYS A 292 15.56 11.82 -18.49
CA LYS A 292 15.77 11.47 -19.88
C LYS A 292 15.23 12.57 -20.79
N PRO A 293 15.83 12.82 -21.97
CA PRO A 293 15.29 13.79 -22.91
C PRO A 293 13.88 13.39 -23.36
N ARG A 294 12.97 14.38 -23.49
CA ARG A 294 11.60 14.18 -23.96
C ARG A 294 11.46 14.56 -25.43
N ASP A 295 10.62 13.83 -26.14
CA ASP A 295 10.28 14.16 -27.52
C ASP A 295 9.00 15.01 -27.54
N PHE A 296 9.18 16.31 -27.77
CA PHE A 296 8.07 17.25 -27.84
C PHE A 296 7.26 17.14 -29.14
N THR A 297 7.83 16.54 -30.20
CA THR A 297 7.07 16.35 -31.46
C THR A 297 5.90 15.37 -31.23
N ILE A 298 6.09 14.37 -30.41
CA ILE A 298 5.04 13.44 -29.99
C ILE A 298 3.97 14.19 -29.15
N ILE A 299 4.40 15.00 -28.19
CA ILE A 299 3.49 15.74 -27.31
C ILE A 299 2.63 16.74 -28.12
N GLU A 300 3.26 17.51 -29.00
CA GLU A 300 2.61 18.51 -29.85
C GLU A 300 1.71 17.86 -30.92
N GLY A 301 1.95 16.60 -31.25
CA GLY A 301 1.04 15.79 -32.07
C GLY A 301 -0.24 15.37 -31.37
N ILE A 302 -0.23 15.30 -30.03
CA ILE A 302 -1.36 14.88 -29.20
C ILE A 302 -2.17 16.09 -28.70
N THR A 303 -1.49 17.16 -28.27
CA THR A 303 -2.12 18.33 -27.64
C THR A 303 -1.42 19.62 -28.04
N SER A 304 -2.14 20.73 -27.95
CA SER A 304 -1.62 22.07 -28.25
C SER A 304 -1.33 22.85 -26.96
N LYS A 305 -0.41 23.81 -27.05
CA LYS A 305 -0.16 24.77 -25.97
C LYS A 305 -1.29 25.80 -25.88
N HIS A 306 -1.64 26.13 -24.66
CA HIS A 306 -2.60 27.17 -24.33
C HIS A 306 -1.97 28.16 -23.35
N THR A 307 -2.24 29.46 -23.53
CA THR A 307 -1.74 30.51 -22.62
C THR A 307 -2.93 31.16 -21.92
N TYR A 308 -2.82 31.29 -20.61
CA TYR A 308 -3.82 31.97 -19.78
C TYR A 308 -3.15 32.97 -18.83
N VAL A 309 -3.96 33.86 -18.25
CA VAL A 309 -3.50 34.83 -17.25
C VAL A 309 -3.83 34.26 -15.86
N GLY A 310 -2.81 34.03 -15.05
CA GLY A 310 -2.96 33.51 -13.69
C GLY A 310 -3.47 34.57 -12.70
N ALA A 311 -3.77 34.13 -11.49
CA ALA A 311 -4.26 34.99 -10.40
C ALA A 311 -3.28 36.11 -10.01
N ASP A 312 -1.99 35.93 -10.26
CA ASP A 312 -0.93 36.94 -10.07
C ASP A 312 -0.81 37.94 -11.23
N GLY A 313 -1.65 37.82 -12.26
CA GLY A 313 -1.63 38.66 -13.46
C GLY A 313 -0.55 38.32 -14.49
N ARG A 314 0.22 37.25 -14.27
CA ARG A 314 1.23 36.78 -15.24
C ARG A 314 0.63 35.80 -16.23
N SER A 315 1.23 35.73 -17.41
CA SER A 315 0.83 34.76 -18.43
C SER A 315 1.57 33.45 -18.22
N TYR A 316 0.81 32.37 -18.20
CA TYR A 316 1.32 30.99 -18.08
C TYR A 316 0.94 30.20 -19.33
N THR A 317 1.88 29.41 -19.84
CA THR A 317 1.63 28.53 -20.97
C THR A 317 1.60 27.10 -20.48
N VAL A 318 0.55 26.34 -20.80
CA VAL A 318 0.37 24.94 -20.41
C VAL A 318 -0.10 24.13 -21.62
N TYR A 319 0.03 22.82 -21.56
CA TYR A 319 -0.60 21.96 -22.55
C TYR A 319 -2.10 21.85 -22.24
N HIS A 320 -2.94 22.00 -23.26
CA HIS A 320 -4.39 21.91 -23.10
C HIS A 320 -4.79 20.52 -22.54
N GLY A 321 -5.54 20.51 -21.43
CA GLY A 321 -5.94 19.31 -20.71
C GLY A 321 -4.90 18.75 -19.72
N TYR A 322 -3.67 19.29 -19.68
CA TYR A 322 -2.58 18.77 -18.84
C TYR A 322 -1.94 19.80 -17.91
N GLY A 323 -2.50 20.96 -17.81
CA GLY A 323 -2.10 22.00 -16.89
C GLY A 323 -3.32 22.78 -16.43
N SER A 324 -3.14 23.76 -15.56
CA SER A 324 -4.22 24.62 -15.10
C SER A 324 -4.58 25.66 -16.18
N ASP A 325 -5.50 25.34 -17.04
CA ASP A 325 -6.12 26.31 -17.95
C ASP A 325 -7.47 26.86 -17.41
N LEU A 326 -7.69 26.73 -16.09
CA LEU A 326 -8.93 27.09 -15.38
C LEU A 326 -10.17 26.27 -15.80
N HIS A 327 -10.02 25.22 -16.59
CA HIS A 327 -11.10 24.30 -16.90
C HIS A 327 -11.22 23.19 -15.86
N SER A 328 -12.44 22.88 -15.47
CA SER A 328 -12.76 21.82 -14.49
C SER A 328 -12.37 20.40 -14.93
N SER A 329 -11.98 20.23 -16.20
CA SER A 329 -11.59 18.95 -16.79
C SER A 329 -10.08 18.64 -16.67
N ASN A 330 -9.27 19.55 -16.15
CA ASN A 330 -7.83 19.35 -16.01
C ASN A 330 -7.50 18.51 -14.78
N ILE A 331 -7.52 17.22 -14.96
CA ILE A 331 -7.32 16.23 -13.91
C ILE A 331 -5.82 15.93 -13.80
N ARG A 332 -5.21 16.22 -12.64
CA ARG A 332 -3.84 15.82 -12.31
C ARG A 332 -3.81 14.39 -11.77
N GLY A 333 -4.78 14.04 -10.92
CA GLY A 333 -5.05 12.71 -10.35
C GLY A 333 -6.52 12.36 -10.39
N ASN A 334 -6.89 11.21 -9.85
CA ASN A 334 -8.26 10.75 -9.78
C ASN A 334 -8.67 10.46 -8.33
N ILE A 335 -9.27 11.42 -7.66
CA ILE A 335 -9.73 11.36 -6.26
C ILE A 335 -10.63 10.14 -5.93
N ASN A 336 -11.24 9.52 -6.95
CA ASN A 336 -12.08 8.34 -6.78
C ASN A 336 -11.28 7.03 -6.81
N ASP A 337 -10.01 7.08 -7.19
CA ASP A 337 -9.14 5.92 -7.36
C ASP A 337 -8.06 5.89 -6.27
N ARG A 338 -8.47 5.42 -5.08
CA ARG A 338 -7.61 5.41 -3.91
C ARG A 338 -6.35 4.60 -4.12
N ASP A 339 -5.26 5.16 -3.65
CA ASP A 339 -3.97 4.50 -3.62
C ASP A 339 -4.00 3.22 -2.82
N ILE A 340 -3.31 2.21 -3.31
CA ILE A 340 -3.03 0.96 -2.60
C ILE A 340 -1.57 0.56 -2.81
N TYR A 341 -1.00 -0.19 -1.88
CA TYR A 341 0.28 -0.83 -2.12
C TYR A 341 0.29 -2.28 -1.65
N ILE A 342 1.11 -3.08 -2.32
CA ILE A 342 1.28 -4.49 -2.06
C ILE A 342 2.68 -4.72 -1.51
N ILE A 343 2.78 -5.53 -0.46
CA ILE A 343 4.04 -6.04 0.06
C ILE A 343 4.06 -7.55 -0.17
N THR A 344 4.98 -8.00 -1.02
CA THR A 344 5.30 -9.42 -1.17
C THR A 344 6.54 -9.72 -0.34
N SER A 345 6.46 -10.68 0.57
CA SER A 345 7.49 -10.94 1.58
C SER A 345 7.95 -12.38 1.56
N LEU A 346 9.27 -12.57 1.57
CA LEU A 346 9.88 -13.85 1.91
C LEU A 346 10.44 -13.74 3.34
N LYS A 347 9.81 -14.44 4.28
CA LYS A 347 10.07 -14.33 5.72
C LYS A 347 10.73 -15.60 6.26
N LEU A 348 11.81 -15.42 7.01
CA LEU A 348 12.41 -16.45 7.84
C LEU A 348 12.03 -16.17 9.29
N SER A 349 11.45 -17.14 9.97
CA SER A 349 11.05 -17.01 11.39
C SER A 349 11.60 -18.13 12.25
N ARG A 350 11.97 -17.76 13.46
CA ARG A 350 12.43 -18.70 14.49
C ARG A 350 11.44 -18.74 15.63
N ILE A 351 11.09 -19.94 16.05
CA ILE A 351 10.26 -20.15 17.23
C ILE A 351 11.12 -19.89 18.48
N VAL A 352 10.67 -18.95 19.29
CA VAL A 352 11.23 -18.68 20.61
C VAL A 352 10.62 -19.68 21.58
N LYS A 353 11.43 -20.33 22.41
CA LYS A 353 10.98 -21.39 23.32
C LYS A 353 9.73 -20.96 24.09
N PRO A 354 8.69 -21.77 24.10
CA PRO A 354 7.52 -21.51 24.94
C PRO A 354 7.96 -21.49 26.40
N TYR A 355 7.32 -20.62 27.18
CA TYR A 355 7.54 -20.57 28.62
C TYR A 355 7.27 -21.96 29.21
N GLN A 356 8.31 -22.71 29.57
CA GLN A 356 8.20 -23.94 30.34
C GLN A 356 8.00 -23.53 31.80
N LYS A 357 6.74 -23.62 32.24
CA LYS A 357 6.46 -23.56 33.68
C LYS A 357 7.19 -24.71 34.34
N THR A 358 8.31 -24.45 34.98
CA THR A 358 9.04 -25.44 35.78
C THR A 358 8.03 -26.03 36.76
N ARG A 359 7.68 -27.29 36.59
CA ARG A 359 6.91 -28.03 37.63
C ARG A 359 7.77 -28.00 38.89
N ARG A 360 7.41 -27.17 39.85
CA ARG A 360 7.88 -27.34 41.20
C ARG A 360 7.27 -28.65 41.68
N PHE A 361 8.05 -29.71 41.72
CA PHE A 361 7.67 -30.88 42.49
C PHE A 361 7.57 -30.41 43.94
N ARG A 362 6.41 -30.51 44.53
CA ARG A 362 6.17 -30.47 45.95
C ARG A 362 6.24 -31.90 46.47
#